data_d6fdb19afd448fe16287205013c2f168
#
_entry.id   d6fdb19afd448fe16287205013c2f168
#
_cell.length_a   1.000
_cell.length_b   1.000
_cell.length_c   1.000
_cell.angle_alpha   90.00
_cell.angle_beta   90.00
_cell.angle_gamma   90.00
#
_symmetry.space_group_name_H-M   'P 1'
#
loop_
_entity.id
_entity.type
_entity.pdbx_description
1 polymer ?
#
loop_
_entity_poly.entity_id
_entity_poly.type
_entity_poly.pdbx_seq_one_letter_code
_entity_poly.pdbx_strand_id
1 'polypeptide(L)'
;LENVRLFNRYDAENITEDLFRYAVKTVFSEPQLDTASASIQLPGAYVFAVEALPGQFDQRADSAAQCIQIISQGERPLIRTAKVYALYGALTDGDIREFKKYVINPVECREASLDVPETLAIRYDIPTEVATLTGFTKLSRDELADFIANYGLAMDLDDIAFCQSYFQKEGRDPTITEIRMIDTYWSDHCRHT
;
A
#
# COMPACT_ATOMS: atom_id res chain seq x y z
N LEU A 1 7.25 26.69 -1.98
CA LEU A 1 6.04 26.15 -2.60
C LEU A 1 5.02 27.29 -2.76
N GLU A 2 4.58 27.54 -3.99
CA GLU A 2 3.66 28.66 -4.31
C GLU A 2 2.25 28.16 -4.54
N ASN A 3 2.11 26.99 -5.19
CA ASN A 3 0.83 26.39 -5.49
C ASN A 3 0.93 24.86 -5.55
N VAL A 4 -0.17 24.19 -5.22
CA VAL A 4 -0.34 22.73 -5.35
C VAL A 4 -1.64 22.49 -6.11
N ARG A 5 -1.56 21.69 -7.17
CA ARG A 5 -2.74 21.15 -7.83
C ARG A 5 -2.81 19.64 -7.61
N LEU A 6 -4.00 19.16 -7.36
CA LEU A 6 -4.28 17.75 -7.10
C LEU A 6 -5.22 17.23 -8.19
N PHE A 7 -4.87 16.06 -8.74
CA PHE A 7 -5.70 15.39 -9.73
C PHE A 7 -5.99 13.94 -9.29
N ASN A 8 -7.17 13.45 -9.61
CA ASN A 8 -7.51 12.05 -9.47
C ASN A 8 -7.25 11.36 -10.80
N ARG A 9 -6.34 10.39 -10.80
CA ARG A 9 -6.04 9.52 -11.95
C ARG A 9 -6.84 8.23 -11.80
N TYR A 10 -7.40 7.78 -12.93
CA TYR A 10 -8.03 6.48 -13.06
C TYR A 10 -7.37 5.73 -14.21
N ASP A 11 -6.89 4.53 -13.93
CA ASP A 11 -6.42 3.58 -14.92
C ASP A 11 -7.45 2.45 -15.00
N ALA A 12 -7.86 2.08 -16.22
CA ALA A 12 -8.90 1.08 -16.45
C ALA A 12 -8.42 0.03 -17.45
N GLU A 13 -8.66 -1.24 -17.15
CA GLU A 13 -8.37 -2.39 -18.00
C GLU A 13 -9.60 -3.31 -18.07
N ASN A 14 -9.75 -4.06 -19.15
CA ASN A 14 -10.90 -4.92 -19.42
C ASN A 14 -12.23 -4.14 -19.55
N ILE A 15 -12.18 -3.02 -20.25
CA ILE A 15 -13.32 -2.16 -20.55
C ILE A 15 -13.31 -1.79 -22.04
N THR A 16 -14.49 -1.74 -22.67
CA THR A 16 -14.59 -1.26 -24.04
C THR A 16 -14.42 0.25 -24.12
N GLU A 17 -13.96 0.76 -25.25
CA GLU A 17 -13.72 2.19 -25.44
C GLU A 17 -15.00 3.04 -25.22
N ASP A 18 -16.14 2.56 -25.75
CA ASP A 18 -17.43 3.26 -25.60
C ASP A 18 -17.88 3.32 -24.12
N LEU A 19 -17.75 2.20 -23.40
CA LEU A 19 -18.07 2.13 -21.97
C LEU A 19 -17.11 3.00 -21.16
N PHE A 20 -15.82 3.02 -21.52
CA PHE A 20 -14.84 3.90 -20.87
C PHE A 20 -15.20 5.37 -21.07
N ARG A 21 -15.52 5.79 -22.31
CA ARG A 21 -15.94 7.17 -22.61
C ARG A 21 -17.21 7.58 -21.85
N TYR A 22 -18.12 6.66 -21.68
CA TYR A 22 -19.31 6.86 -20.86
C TYR A 22 -18.97 6.99 -19.39
N ALA A 23 -18.12 6.08 -18.87
CA ALA A 23 -17.67 6.07 -17.49
C ALA A 23 -16.89 7.35 -17.12
N VAL A 24 -16.12 7.94 -18.03
CA VAL A 24 -15.44 9.21 -17.80
C VAL A 24 -16.41 10.30 -17.34
N LYS A 25 -17.61 10.36 -17.91
CA LYS A 25 -18.61 11.39 -17.62
C LYS A 25 -19.56 11.05 -16.49
N THR A 26 -19.65 9.78 -16.10
CA THR A 26 -20.68 9.31 -15.17
C THR A 26 -20.14 8.66 -13.90
N VAL A 27 -18.88 8.19 -13.95
CA VAL A 27 -18.25 7.45 -12.85
C VAL A 27 -16.95 8.11 -12.39
N PHE A 28 -16.08 8.50 -13.34
CA PHE A 28 -14.75 9.03 -13.02
C PHE A 28 -14.73 10.53 -12.77
N SER A 29 -15.78 11.25 -13.16
CA SER A 29 -15.89 12.70 -12.95
C SER A 29 -17.33 13.13 -12.70
N GLU A 30 -17.48 14.29 -12.05
CA GLU A 30 -18.73 15.03 -11.95
C GLU A 30 -18.67 16.20 -12.93
N PRO A 31 -19.36 16.13 -14.09
CA PRO A 31 -19.21 17.15 -15.17
C PRO A 31 -19.49 18.59 -14.75
N GLN A 32 -20.19 18.80 -13.64
CA GLN A 32 -20.47 20.12 -13.11
C GLN A 32 -19.30 20.72 -12.32
N LEU A 33 -18.39 19.86 -11.81
CA LEU A 33 -17.30 20.23 -10.91
C LEU A 33 -15.93 19.90 -11.50
N ASP A 34 -15.85 18.81 -12.28
CA ASP A 34 -14.60 18.24 -12.75
C ASP A 34 -14.39 18.50 -14.23
N THR A 35 -13.11 18.64 -14.60
CA THR A 35 -12.66 18.54 -15.98
C THR A 35 -11.86 17.25 -16.15
N ALA A 36 -12.33 16.34 -16.99
CA ALA A 36 -11.64 15.11 -17.30
C ALA A 36 -10.83 15.22 -18.60
N SER A 37 -9.61 14.68 -18.59
CA SER A 37 -8.72 14.66 -19.75
C SER A 37 -7.88 13.37 -19.75
N ALA A 38 -7.59 12.85 -20.93
CA ALA A 38 -6.69 11.71 -21.08
C ALA A 38 -5.22 12.05 -20.81
N SER A 39 -4.86 13.34 -20.95
CA SER A 39 -3.52 13.82 -20.64
C SER A 39 -3.60 15.24 -20.08
N ILE A 40 -2.69 15.59 -19.18
CA ILE A 40 -2.61 16.90 -18.57
C ILE A 40 -1.21 17.46 -18.79
N GLN A 41 -1.13 18.67 -19.35
CA GLN A 41 0.12 19.41 -19.46
C GLN A 41 0.30 20.29 -18.22
N LEU A 42 1.40 20.11 -17.52
CA LEU A 42 1.70 20.77 -16.26
C LEU A 42 3.08 21.49 -16.34
N PRO A 43 3.22 22.49 -17.24
CA PRO A 43 4.49 23.15 -17.45
C PRO A 43 4.97 23.85 -16.17
N GLY A 44 6.25 23.67 -15.84
CA GLY A 44 6.87 24.28 -14.67
C GLY A 44 6.51 23.64 -13.33
N ALA A 45 5.74 22.56 -13.31
CA ALA A 45 5.44 21.82 -12.09
C ALA A 45 6.41 20.67 -11.88
N TYR A 46 6.77 20.39 -10.63
CA TYR A 46 7.25 19.07 -10.23
C TYR A 46 6.04 18.17 -10.01
N VAL A 47 6.01 17.03 -10.70
CA VAL A 47 4.86 16.13 -10.71
C VAL A 47 5.25 14.78 -10.14
N PHE A 48 4.42 14.22 -9.27
CA PHE A 48 4.50 12.84 -8.79
C PHE A 48 3.11 12.30 -8.51
N ALA A 49 2.98 11.00 -8.44
CA ALA A 49 1.71 10.34 -8.14
C ALA A 49 1.84 9.45 -6.90
N VAL A 50 0.71 9.23 -6.22
CA VAL A 50 0.61 8.37 -5.04
C VAL A 50 -0.56 7.42 -5.23
N GLU A 51 -0.29 6.12 -5.05
CA GLU A 51 -1.27 5.03 -5.15
C GLU A 51 -1.33 4.21 -3.86
N ALA A 52 -2.41 3.46 -3.66
CA ALA A 52 -2.50 2.48 -2.58
C ALA A 52 -1.44 1.39 -2.74
N LEU A 53 -0.90 0.90 -1.61
CA LEU A 53 -0.01 -0.27 -1.62
C LEU A 53 -0.74 -1.52 -2.16
N PRO A 54 -0.03 -2.44 -2.80
CA PRO A 54 -0.58 -3.75 -3.13
C PRO A 54 -1.15 -4.43 -1.88
N GLY A 55 -2.42 -4.86 -1.96
CA GLY A 55 -3.14 -5.44 -0.82
C GLY A 55 -3.91 -4.44 0.04
N GLN A 56 -3.70 -3.15 -0.11
CA GLN A 56 -4.53 -2.12 0.50
C GLN A 56 -5.83 -1.93 -0.31
N PHE A 57 -6.91 -1.62 0.39
CA PHE A 57 -8.21 -1.41 -0.23
C PHE A 57 -8.31 0.01 -0.83
N ASP A 58 -8.36 0.07 -2.16
CA ASP A 58 -8.63 1.31 -2.90
C ASP A 58 -10.13 1.48 -3.08
N GLN A 59 -10.76 2.20 -2.12
CA GLN A 59 -12.20 2.43 -2.13
C GLN A 59 -12.67 3.14 -3.40
N ARG A 60 -11.91 4.08 -3.93
CA ARG A 60 -12.27 4.83 -5.14
C ARG A 60 -12.26 3.92 -6.36
N ALA A 61 -11.24 3.09 -6.51
CA ALA A 61 -11.14 2.12 -7.58
C ALA A 61 -12.25 1.07 -7.49
N ASP A 62 -12.50 0.55 -6.30
CA ASP A 62 -13.54 -0.45 -6.03
C ASP A 62 -14.93 0.08 -6.37
N SER A 63 -15.28 1.27 -5.89
CA SER A 63 -16.57 1.92 -6.17
C SER A 63 -16.75 2.20 -7.67
N ALA A 64 -15.70 2.67 -8.34
CA ALA A 64 -15.75 2.92 -9.77
C ALA A 64 -15.96 1.63 -10.57
N ALA A 65 -15.25 0.56 -10.24
CA ALA A 65 -15.41 -0.75 -10.88
C ALA A 65 -16.82 -1.33 -10.68
N GLN A 66 -17.39 -1.18 -9.48
CA GLN A 66 -18.77 -1.59 -9.19
C GLN A 66 -19.78 -0.78 -10.00
N CYS A 67 -19.66 0.54 -10.05
CA CYS A 67 -20.55 1.40 -10.84
C CYS A 67 -20.53 1.00 -12.31
N ILE A 68 -19.34 0.77 -12.88
CA ILE A 68 -19.20 0.34 -14.29
C ILE A 68 -19.84 -1.03 -14.51
N GLN A 69 -19.66 -1.98 -13.60
CA GLN A 69 -20.31 -3.29 -13.68
C GLN A 69 -21.84 -3.18 -13.65
N ILE A 70 -22.40 -2.34 -12.79
CA ILE A 70 -23.86 -2.10 -12.72
C ILE A 70 -24.36 -1.48 -14.01
N ILE A 71 -23.67 -0.50 -14.56
CA ILE A 71 -24.07 0.20 -15.80
C ILE A 71 -24.02 -0.74 -17.00
N SER A 72 -22.96 -1.54 -17.11
CA SER A 72 -22.76 -2.44 -18.24
C SER A 72 -23.55 -3.74 -18.14
N GLN A 73 -23.93 -4.14 -16.93
CA GLN A 73 -24.44 -5.47 -16.58
C GLN A 73 -23.52 -6.61 -17.06
N GLY A 74 -22.21 -6.32 -17.18
CA GLY A 74 -21.17 -7.20 -17.69
C GLY A 74 -20.14 -7.56 -16.60
N GLU A 75 -18.96 -7.94 -17.08
CA GLU A 75 -17.84 -8.21 -16.19
C GLU A 75 -17.32 -6.95 -15.51
N ARG A 76 -16.80 -7.13 -14.32
CA ARG A 76 -16.21 -6.05 -13.54
C ARG A 76 -14.84 -5.69 -14.13
N PRO A 77 -14.60 -4.43 -14.54
CA PRO A 77 -13.29 -4.03 -15.04
C PRO A 77 -12.27 -3.94 -13.90
N LEU A 78 -10.99 -4.01 -14.27
CA LEU A 78 -9.91 -3.65 -13.36
C LEU A 78 -9.75 -2.13 -13.35
N ILE A 79 -9.85 -1.53 -12.17
CA ILE A 79 -9.63 -0.10 -11.97
C ILE A 79 -8.54 0.08 -10.91
N ARG A 80 -7.66 1.03 -11.14
CA ARG A 80 -6.74 1.57 -10.13
C ARG A 80 -6.85 3.07 -10.09
N THR A 81 -6.58 3.64 -8.94
CA THR A 81 -6.52 5.09 -8.79
C THR A 81 -5.19 5.55 -8.23
N ALA A 82 -4.83 6.77 -8.59
CA ALA A 82 -3.73 7.48 -7.99
C ALA A 82 -4.10 8.96 -7.80
N LYS A 83 -3.50 9.59 -6.80
CA LYS A 83 -3.53 11.04 -6.64
C LYS A 83 -2.28 11.62 -7.28
N VAL A 84 -2.43 12.50 -8.26
CA VAL A 84 -1.32 13.18 -8.92
C VAL A 84 -1.17 14.56 -8.31
N TYR A 85 0.01 14.85 -7.80
CA TYR A 85 0.38 16.12 -7.20
C TYR A 85 1.24 16.90 -8.21
N ALA A 86 0.86 18.12 -8.49
CA ALA A 86 1.67 19.08 -9.25
C ALA A 86 2.06 20.25 -8.36
N LEU A 87 3.35 20.35 -8.05
CA LEU A 87 3.92 21.36 -7.16
C LEU A 87 4.55 22.47 -7.98
N TYR A 88 4.21 23.72 -7.70
CA TYR A 88 4.73 24.91 -8.37
C TYR A 88 5.52 25.77 -7.41
N GLY A 89 6.57 26.42 -7.92
CA GLY A 89 7.44 27.34 -7.21
C GLY A 89 8.90 26.94 -7.31
N ALA A 90 9.77 27.73 -6.72
CA ALA A 90 11.20 27.45 -6.61
C ALA A 90 11.43 26.41 -5.50
N LEU A 91 11.34 25.11 -5.86
CA LEU A 91 11.46 23.99 -4.94
C LEU A 91 12.86 23.38 -5.02
N THR A 92 13.43 23.08 -3.87
CA THR A 92 14.64 22.25 -3.75
C THR A 92 14.25 20.78 -3.66
N ASP A 93 15.21 19.89 -3.91
CA ASP A 93 15.02 18.45 -3.70
C ASP A 93 14.67 18.12 -2.23
N GLY A 94 15.14 18.96 -1.30
CA GLY A 94 14.78 18.88 0.11
C GLY A 94 13.30 19.13 0.34
N ASP A 95 12.76 20.21 -0.24
CA ASP A 95 11.34 20.55 -0.13
C ASP A 95 10.45 19.45 -0.71
N ILE A 96 10.86 18.89 -1.84
CA ILE A 96 10.13 17.80 -2.51
C ILE A 96 10.12 16.54 -1.62
N ARG A 97 11.25 16.16 -1.02
CA ARG A 97 11.33 15.01 -0.12
C ARG A 97 10.45 15.21 1.12
N GLU A 98 10.49 16.37 1.73
CA GLU A 98 9.64 16.65 2.91
C GLU A 98 8.16 16.65 2.54
N PHE A 99 7.79 17.20 1.37
CA PHE A 99 6.41 17.16 0.90
C PHE A 99 5.95 15.71 0.66
N LYS A 100 6.75 14.90 -0.04
CA LYS A 100 6.44 13.48 -0.25
C LYS A 100 6.28 12.72 1.07
N LYS A 101 7.18 12.95 2.03
CA LYS A 101 7.11 12.34 3.36
C LYS A 101 5.82 12.70 4.11
N TYR A 102 5.31 13.91 3.89
CA TYR A 102 4.06 14.35 4.49
C TYR A 102 2.82 13.68 3.86
N VAL A 103 2.80 13.51 2.53
CA VAL A 103 1.61 13.00 1.81
C VAL A 103 1.61 11.48 1.60
N ILE A 104 2.78 10.82 1.66
CA ILE A 104 2.90 9.38 1.48
C ILE A 104 3.00 8.70 2.85
N ASN A 105 1.90 8.07 3.27
CA ASN A 105 1.95 7.17 4.42
C ASN A 105 2.47 5.79 3.96
N PRO A 106 3.68 5.36 4.38
CA PRO A 106 4.29 4.13 3.88
C PRO A 106 3.55 2.83 4.29
N VAL A 107 2.57 2.94 5.20
CA VAL A 107 1.72 1.82 5.62
C VAL A 107 0.53 1.62 4.66
N GLU A 108 0.11 2.69 3.99
CA GLU A 108 -1.10 2.69 3.14
C GLU A 108 -0.81 2.89 1.67
N CYS A 109 0.22 3.69 1.36
CA CYS A 109 0.46 4.12 -0.01
C CYS A 109 1.94 4.23 -0.35
N ARG A 110 2.21 4.35 -1.63
CA ARG A 110 3.55 4.53 -2.21
C ARG A 110 3.51 5.51 -3.37
N GLU A 111 4.69 5.94 -3.80
CA GLU A 111 4.83 6.68 -5.05
C GLU A 111 4.48 5.76 -6.24
N ALA A 112 3.65 6.25 -7.14
CA ALA A 112 3.23 5.57 -8.36
C ALA A 112 4.01 6.08 -9.57
N SER A 113 4.20 5.23 -10.59
CA SER A 113 4.68 5.69 -11.89
C SER A 113 3.68 6.66 -12.53
N LEU A 114 4.20 7.65 -13.23
CA LEU A 114 3.40 8.55 -14.06
C LEU A 114 3.07 7.95 -15.43
N ASP A 115 3.75 6.87 -15.82
CA ASP A 115 3.51 6.17 -17.07
C ASP A 115 2.22 5.38 -17.03
N VAL A 116 1.62 5.15 -18.20
CA VAL A 116 0.48 4.26 -18.32
C VAL A 116 0.97 2.82 -18.18
N PRO A 117 0.46 2.05 -17.20
CA PRO A 117 0.90 0.68 -17.00
C PRO A 117 0.42 -0.22 -18.15
N GLU A 118 1.22 -1.21 -18.51
CA GLU A 118 0.83 -2.21 -19.52
C GLU A 118 -0.33 -3.10 -19.05
N THR A 119 -0.42 -3.35 -17.75
CA THR A 119 -1.52 -4.08 -17.11
C THR A 119 -1.75 -3.58 -15.70
N LEU A 120 -2.99 -3.63 -15.26
CA LEU A 120 -3.39 -3.34 -13.87
C LEU A 120 -3.39 -4.60 -12.99
N ALA A 121 -3.23 -5.78 -13.59
CA ALA A 121 -3.18 -7.02 -12.84
C ALA A 121 -1.93 -7.07 -11.95
N ILE A 122 -2.13 -7.29 -10.65
CA ILE A 122 -1.03 -7.49 -9.70
C ILE A 122 -0.74 -8.98 -9.65
N ARG A 123 0.50 -9.33 -9.98
CA ARG A 123 1.01 -10.68 -9.71
C ARG A 123 1.68 -10.65 -8.34
N TYR A 124 1.21 -11.50 -7.45
CA TYR A 124 1.84 -11.72 -6.16
C TYR A 124 2.63 -13.02 -6.21
N ASP A 125 3.84 -12.98 -5.69
CA ASP A 125 4.53 -14.21 -5.32
C ASP A 125 3.83 -14.77 -4.09
N ILE A 126 3.03 -15.82 -4.31
CA ILE A 126 2.33 -16.50 -3.22
C ILE A 126 3.34 -17.44 -2.56
N PRO A 127 3.74 -17.19 -1.30
CA PRO A 127 4.65 -18.10 -0.61
C PRO A 127 3.97 -19.46 -0.45
N THR A 128 4.66 -20.50 -0.90
CA THR A 128 4.20 -21.90 -0.81
C THR A 128 4.66 -22.58 0.47
N GLU A 129 5.63 -21.96 1.17
CA GLU A 129 6.21 -22.49 2.40
C GLU A 129 6.31 -21.38 3.45
N VAL A 130 6.22 -21.78 4.72
CA VAL A 130 6.44 -20.86 5.85
C VAL A 130 7.88 -20.99 6.31
N ALA A 131 8.59 -19.87 6.35
CA ALA A 131 9.98 -19.84 6.77
C ALA A 131 10.14 -20.25 8.24
N THR A 132 11.02 -21.24 8.49
CA THR A 132 11.47 -21.60 9.84
C THR A 132 12.63 -20.69 10.24
N LEU A 133 12.59 -20.18 11.46
CA LEU A 133 13.61 -19.28 12.02
C LEU A 133 14.80 -20.11 12.55
N THR A 134 15.55 -20.67 11.63
CA THR A 134 16.65 -21.59 11.94
C THR A 134 17.66 -20.95 12.89
N GLY A 135 17.93 -21.61 14.02
CA GLY A 135 18.85 -21.14 15.06
C GLY A 135 18.21 -20.26 16.14
N PHE A 136 16.92 -19.94 16.05
CA PHE A 136 16.21 -19.14 17.05
C PHE A 136 16.40 -19.68 18.46
N THR A 137 16.33 -20.98 18.66
CA THR A 137 16.47 -21.63 19.97
C THR A 137 17.88 -21.49 20.58
N LYS A 138 18.87 -21.03 19.79
CA LYS A 138 20.27 -20.88 20.20
C LYS A 138 20.72 -19.42 20.33
N LEU A 139 19.85 -18.46 20.02
CA LEU A 139 20.18 -17.05 20.10
C LEU A 139 20.54 -16.65 21.52
N SER A 140 21.57 -15.83 21.67
CA SER A 140 21.92 -15.15 22.91
C SER A 140 20.89 -14.06 23.24
N ARG A 141 20.94 -13.52 24.46
CA ARG A 141 20.03 -12.47 24.88
C ARG A 141 20.18 -11.18 24.05
N ASP A 142 21.39 -10.85 23.63
CA ASP A 142 21.66 -9.67 22.79
C ASP A 142 21.10 -9.89 21.37
N GLU A 143 21.30 -11.09 20.80
CA GLU A 143 20.73 -11.46 19.50
C GLU A 143 19.18 -11.51 19.51
N LEU A 144 18.57 -11.85 20.65
CA LEU A 144 17.11 -11.76 20.81
C LEU A 144 16.63 -10.29 20.81
N ALA A 145 17.39 -9.36 21.39
CA ALA A 145 17.08 -7.94 21.32
C ALA A 145 17.13 -7.41 19.87
N ASP A 146 18.17 -7.80 19.14
CA ASP A 146 18.28 -7.47 17.71
C ASP A 146 17.15 -8.12 16.88
N PHE A 147 16.78 -9.33 17.23
CA PHE A 147 15.65 -10.05 16.61
C PHE A 147 14.34 -9.27 16.76
N ILE A 148 14.02 -8.81 17.98
CA ILE A 148 12.83 -7.97 18.26
C ILE A 148 12.84 -6.73 17.37
N ALA A 149 13.96 -6.02 17.32
CA ALA A 149 14.11 -4.79 16.55
C ALA A 149 13.96 -5.04 15.03
N ASN A 150 14.61 -6.09 14.52
CA ASN A 150 14.59 -6.42 13.08
C ASN A 150 13.22 -6.87 12.59
N TYR A 151 12.47 -7.59 13.42
CA TYR A 151 11.13 -8.06 13.08
C TYR A 151 10.01 -7.11 13.52
N GLY A 152 10.34 -6.02 14.25
CA GLY A 152 9.38 -5.04 14.75
C GLY A 152 8.33 -5.67 15.66
N LEU A 153 8.76 -6.52 16.60
CA LEU A 153 7.85 -7.23 17.50
C LEU A 153 7.40 -6.32 18.65
N ALA A 154 6.17 -6.55 19.11
CA ALA A 154 5.60 -5.88 20.29
C ALA A 154 6.05 -6.51 21.61
N MET A 155 6.51 -7.77 21.59
CA MET A 155 7.09 -8.48 22.74
C MET A 155 8.35 -7.78 23.22
N ASP A 156 8.56 -7.78 24.52
CA ASP A 156 9.82 -7.38 25.13
C ASP A 156 10.86 -8.52 25.16
N LEU A 157 12.04 -8.23 25.71
CA LEU A 157 13.14 -9.18 25.74
C LEU A 157 12.87 -10.39 26.65
N ASP A 158 12.11 -10.23 27.70
CA ASP A 158 11.75 -11.33 28.61
C ASP A 158 10.66 -12.20 28.01
N ASP A 159 9.73 -11.60 27.29
CA ASP A 159 8.68 -12.31 26.56
C ASP A 159 9.26 -13.21 25.44
N ILE A 160 10.17 -12.67 24.63
CA ILE A 160 10.78 -13.47 23.55
C ILE A 160 11.71 -14.55 24.11
N ALA A 161 12.40 -14.30 25.23
CA ALA A 161 13.21 -15.30 25.90
C ALA A 161 12.35 -16.42 26.49
N PHE A 162 11.16 -16.10 26.99
CA PHE A 162 10.18 -17.10 27.41
C PHE A 162 9.73 -17.96 26.21
N CYS A 163 9.41 -17.36 25.10
CA CYS A 163 9.08 -18.07 23.85
C CYS A 163 10.23 -18.97 23.39
N GLN A 164 11.48 -18.46 23.42
CA GLN A 164 12.65 -19.27 23.10
C GLN A 164 12.74 -20.52 24.01
N SER A 165 12.53 -20.35 25.30
CA SER A 165 12.55 -21.47 26.27
C SER A 165 11.48 -22.51 25.96
N TYR A 166 10.32 -22.09 25.48
CA TYR A 166 9.26 -22.99 25.03
C TYR A 166 9.71 -23.82 23.84
N PHE A 167 10.23 -23.19 22.79
CA PHE A 167 10.69 -23.89 21.59
C PHE A 167 11.91 -24.76 21.81
N GLN A 168 12.78 -24.40 22.78
CA GLN A 168 13.86 -25.28 23.25
C GLN A 168 13.32 -26.58 23.86
N LYS A 169 12.24 -26.52 24.65
CA LYS A 169 11.58 -27.71 25.20
C LYS A 169 10.88 -28.53 24.14
N GLU A 170 10.30 -27.88 23.12
CA GLU A 170 9.72 -28.54 21.94
C GLU A 170 10.80 -29.21 21.06
N GLY A 171 12.07 -28.86 21.21
CA GLY A 171 13.18 -29.43 20.44
C GLY A 171 13.21 -29.00 18.98
N ARG A 172 12.59 -27.87 18.65
CA ARG A 172 12.54 -27.31 17.30
C ARG A 172 12.61 -25.79 17.27
N ASP A 173 13.03 -25.23 16.15
CA ASP A 173 12.91 -23.82 15.91
C ASP A 173 11.47 -23.45 15.47
N PRO A 174 10.97 -22.25 15.82
CA PRO A 174 9.66 -21.78 15.38
C PRO A 174 9.66 -21.37 13.92
N THR A 175 8.47 -21.34 13.34
CA THR A 175 8.23 -20.61 12.09
C THR A 175 8.02 -19.14 12.36
N ILE A 176 8.23 -18.30 11.32
CA ILE A 176 7.93 -16.87 11.41
C ILE A 176 6.46 -16.61 11.75
N THR A 177 5.56 -17.43 11.24
CA THR A 177 4.12 -17.34 11.52
C THR A 177 3.81 -17.59 12.98
N GLU A 178 4.43 -18.60 13.61
CA GLU A 178 4.24 -18.87 15.06
C GLU A 178 4.67 -17.67 15.90
N ILE A 179 5.85 -17.10 15.63
CA ILE A 179 6.34 -15.91 16.35
C ILE A 179 5.40 -14.72 16.14
N ARG A 180 4.97 -14.45 14.90
CA ARG A 180 4.03 -13.37 14.59
C ARG A 180 2.67 -13.55 15.27
N MET A 181 2.15 -14.78 15.32
CA MET A 181 0.91 -15.06 16.03
C MET A 181 1.03 -14.82 17.53
N ILE A 182 2.13 -15.30 18.14
CA ILE A 182 2.38 -15.09 19.58
C ILE A 182 2.51 -13.59 19.85
N ASP A 183 3.29 -12.88 19.04
CA ASP A 183 3.48 -11.43 19.15
C ASP A 183 2.15 -10.66 19.07
N THR A 184 1.25 -11.08 18.18
CA THR A 184 -0.08 -10.49 18.06
C THR A 184 -0.89 -10.64 19.35
N TYR A 185 -0.78 -11.75 20.07
CA TYR A 185 -1.42 -11.93 21.37
C TYR A 185 -0.72 -11.15 22.49
N TRP A 186 0.60 -10.93 22.38
CA TRP A 186 1.36 -10.06 23.32
C TRP A 186 1.15 -8.59 23.03
N SER A 187 0.91 -8.23 21.78
CA SER A 187 0.65 -6.85 21.43
C SER A 187 -0.62 -6.38 22.11
N ASP A 188 -0.62 -5.13 22.52
CA ASP A 188 -1.66 -4.49 23.34
C ASP A 188 -3.00 -4.28 22.61
N HIS A 189 -3.34 -5.19 21.74
CA HIS A 189 -4.48 -5.08 20.83
C HIS A 189 -5.83 -5.12 21.56
N CYS A 190 -5.89 -5.18 22.84
CA CYS A 190 -7.09 -5.10 23.68
C CYS A 190 -6.72 -5.07 25.18
N ARG A 191 -5.51 -4.65 25.55
CA ARG A 191 -5.17 -4.43 26.95
C ARG A 191 -5.86 -3.15 27.43
N HIS A 192 -7.03 -3.32 27.99
CA HIS A 192 -7.66 -2.33 28.84
C HIS A 192 -7.09 -2.53 30.24
N THR A 193 -6.04 -1.82 30.57
CA THR A 193 -5.59 -1.67 31.95
C THR A 193 -6.35 -0.55 32.63
#